data_60c2fd7e844e0575e4060deb071c2e79
#
_entry.id   60c2fd7e844e0575e4060deb071c2e79
#
_cell.length_a   1.000
_cell.length_b   1.000
_cell.length_c   1.000
_cell.angle_alpha   90.00
_cell.angle_beta   90.00
_cell.angle_gamma   90.00
#
_symmetry.space_group_name_H-M   'P 1'
#
loop_
_entity.id
_entity.type
_entity.pdbx_description
1 polymer ?
#
loop_
_entity_poly.entity_id
_entity_poly.type
_entity_poly.pdbx_seq_one_letter_code
_entity_poly.pdbx_strand_id
1 'polypeptide(L)'
;MNERNAVFFDVDGTLFKQGKNVPKSTIRAIAKIRENGHLAFVCTGRSRVMVPKTPILDIGFDGVVAACGMYADYQGKLLFAEEMRQEVLDDILPVLQRTETMYILEGTEYIYYDENTIGNAIDDWYIDAIRTMIPGHFIPVPKDSCKIRASKVSIQVPPQRAHEVIEAAKKNFQILLHYDNIGEIVPKGYTKASGIRRVCELLGIDRADTIAVGDSINDVDMLQFAGCGIAMGNATEPAKEIADYVT
;
A
#
# COMPACT_ATOMS: atom_id res chain seq x y z
N MET A 1 -31.76 -4.47 -12.53
CA MET A 1 -30.88 -4.61 -11.36
C MET A 1 -30.03 -3.36 -11.36
N ASN A 2 -29.97 -2.59 -10.26
CA ASN A 2 -29.03 -1.46 -10.20
C ASN A 2 -27.62 -2.05 -10.25
N GLU A 3 -26.91 -1.80 -11.34
CA GLU A 3 -25.50 -2.17 -11.47
C GLU A 3 -24.69 -1.41 -10.43
N ARG A 4 -24.25 -2.10 -9.39
CA ARG A 4 -23.54 -1.53 -8.26
C ARG A 4 -22.03 -1.57 -8.55
N ASN A 5 -21.45 -0.47 -8.98
CA ASN A 5 -20.02 -0.38 -9.20
C ASN A 5 -19.24 -0.26 -7.89
N ALA A 6 -18.00 -0.75 -7.89
CA ALA A 6 -17.03 -0.52 -6.84
C ALA A 6 -15.84 0.29 -7.38
N VAL A 7 -15.58 1.44 -6.78
CA VAL A 7 -14.51 2.35 -7.18
C VAL A 7 -13.37 2.26 -6.18
N PHE A 8 -12.17 1.93 -6.65
CA PHE A 8 -10.96 1.77 -5.87
C PHE A 8 -10.01 2.95 -6.13
N PHE A 9 -9.70 3.70 -5.10
CA PHE A 9 -8.86 4.89 -5.19
C PHE A 9 -7.50 4.66 -4.54
N ASP A 10 -6.43 4.89 -5.27
CA ASP A 10 -5.14 5.08 -4.65
C ASP A 10 -5.11 6.34 -3.78
N VAL A 11 -4.13 6.43 -2.89
CA VAL A 11 -4.02 7.52 -1.91
C VAL A 11 -3.03 8.58 -2.37
N ASP A 12 -1.76 8.18 -2.51
CA ASP A 12 -0.62 9.10 -2.66
C ASP A 12 -0.43 9.54 -4.11
N GLY A 13 -0.79 10.79 -4.42
CA GLY A 13 -0.79 11.31 -5.79
C GLY A 13 -2.17 11.26 -6.45
N THR A 14 -3.09 10.47 -5.91
CA THR A 14 -4.48 10.30 -6.41
C THR A 14 -5.48 11.05 -5.54
N LEU A 15 -5.73 10.61 -4.31
CA LEU A 15 -6.67 11.28 -3.40
C LEU A 15 -6.08 12.55 -2.82
N PHE A 16 -4.80 12.52 -2.52
CA PHE A 16 -4.14 13.68 -1.95
C PHE A 16 -2.65 13.71 -2.35
N LYS A 17 -2.10 14.92 -2.39
CA LYS A 17 -0.68 15.15 -2.59
C LYS A 17 -0.05 15.49 -1.23
N GLN A 18 1.09 14.86 -0.92
CA GLN A 18 1.78 15.06 0.35
C GLN A 18 1.91 16.56 0.71
N GLY A 19 1.58 16.90 1.96
CA GLY A 19 1.56 18.29 2.43
C GLY A 19 0.33 19.12 2.00
N LYS A 20 -0.66 18.52 1.31
CA LYS A 20 -1.91 19.19 0.91
C LYS A 20 -3.13 18.47 1.47
N ASN A 21 -4.20 19.24 1.69
CA ASN A 21 -5.50 18.65 2.05
C ASN A 21 -6.14 17.97 0.83
N VAL A 22 -6.98 16.98 1.10
CA VAL A 22 -7.83 16.38 0.07
C VAL A 22 -8.75 17.46 -0.52
N PRO A 23 -8.82 17.61 -1.84
CA PRO A 23 -9.66 18.62 -2.48
C PRO A 23 -11.13 18.43 -2.13
N LYS A 24 -11.86 19.52 -1.88
CA LYS A 24 -13.31 19.47 -1.62
C LYS A 24 -14.08 18.83 -2.78
N SER A 25 -13.61 18.93 -4.02
CA SER A 25 -14.19 18.26 -5.19
C SER A 25 -14.11 16.75 -5.06
N THR A 26 -12.97 16.22 -4.64
CA THR A 26 -12.75 14.78 -4.41
C THR A 26 -13.70 14.26 -3.31
N ILE A 27 -13.79 14.96 -2.18
CA ILE A 27 -14.72 14.59 -1.10
C ILE A 27 -16.15 14.53 -1.60
N ARG A 28 -16.61 15.55 -2.37
CA ARG A 28 -17.96 15.58 -2.95
C ARG A 28 -18.17 14.45 -3.97
N ALA A 29 -17.16 14.13 -4.80
CA ALA A 29 -17.25 13.07 -5.78
C ALA A 29 -17.44 11.70 -5.10
N ILE A 30 -16.65 11.40 -4.06
CA ILE A 30 -16.78 10.16 -3.29
C ILE A 30 -18.14 10.08 -2.59
N ALA A 31 -18.62 11.16 -1.98
CA ALA A 31 -19.96 11.20 -1.39
C ALA A 31 -21.02 10.90 -2.46
N LYS A 32 -20.90 11.48 -3.67
CA LYS A 32 -21.86 11.28 -4.76
C LYS A 32 -21.86 9.85 -5.31
N ILE A 33 -20.69 9.21 -5.40
CA ILE A 33 -20.57 7.79 -5.75
C ILE A 33 -21.41 6.94 -4.80
N ARG A 34 -21.26 7.17 -3.50
CA ARG A 34 -21.97 6.41 -2.45
C ARG A 34 -23.47 6.73 -2.39
N GLU A 35 -23.86 7.98 -2.56
CA GLU A 35 -25.27 8.42 -2.67
C GLU A 35 -25.99 7.74 -3.84
N ASN A 36 -25.28 7.48 -4.93
CA ASN A 36 -25.81 6.77 -6.10
C ASN A 36 -25.87 5.24 -5.91
N GLY A 37 -25.50 4.72 -4.73
CA GLY A 37 -25.54 3.28 -4.40
C GLY A 37 -24.31 2.49 -4.78
N HIS A 38 -23.26 3.13 -5.29
CA HIS A 38 -21.98 2.51 -5.59
C HIS A 38 -21.09 2.43 -4.33
N LEU A 39 -20.01 1.64 -4.41
CA LEU A 39 -19.03 1.49 -3.34
C LEU A 39 -17.78 2.31 -3.64
N ALA A 40 -17.19 2.89 -2.60
CA ALA A 40 -15.91 3.58 -2.66
C ALA A 40 -14.91 2.93 -1.70
N PHE A 41 -13.77 2.48 -2.23
CA PHE A 41 -12.69 1.86 -1.47
C PHE A 41 -11.41 2.68 -1.58
N VAL A 42 -10.66 2.75 -0.49
CA VAL A 42 -9.24 3.08 -0.54
C VAL A 42 -8.49 1.84 -1.05
N CYS A 43 -7.50 2.01 -1.95
CA CYS A 43 -6.63 0.93 -2.41
C CYS A 43 -5.18 1.42 -2.45
N THR A 44 -4.36 1.03 -1.47
CA THR A 44 -3.05 1.63 -1.23
C THR A 44 -1.94 0.62 -0.96
N GLY A 45 -0.70 1.00 -1.29
CA GLY A 45 0.50 0.30 -0.85
C GLY A 45 0.80 0.45 0.64
N ARG A 46 0.28 1.49 1.29
CA ARG A 46 0.44 1.69 2.73
C ARG A 46 -0.13 0.52 3.51
N SER A 47 0.56 0.12 4.59
CA SER A 47 -0.03 -0.82 5.55
C SER A 47 -1.25 -0.22 6.25
N ARG A 48 -2.12 -1.06 6.80
CA ARG A 48 -3.40 -0.59 7.38
C ARG A 48 -3.20 0.46 8.48
N VAL A 49 -2.21 0.28 9.35
CA VAL A 49 -1.89 1.24 10.41
C VAL A 49 -1.43 2.60 9.86
N MET A 50 -0.86 2.62 8.65
CA MET A 50 -0.38 3.82 7.96
C MET A 50 -1.47 4.54 7.14
N VAL A 51 -2.69 4.01 7.10
CA VAL A 51 -3.83 4.71 6.48
C VAL A 51 -4.47 5.61 7.52
N PRO A 52 -4.25 6.94 7.48
CA PRO A 52 -4.69 7.83 8.54
C PRO A 52 -6.21 7.99 8.52
N LYS A 53 -6.77 8.13 9.73
CA LYS A 53 -8.19 8.46 9.86
C LYS A 53 -8.47 9.81 9.18
N THR A 54 -7.76 10.83 9.57
CA THR A 54 -7.80 12.15 8.96
C THR A 54 -6.50 12.39 8.18
N PRO A 55 -6.53 12.85 6.93
CA PRO A 55 -7.73 13.30 6.18
C PRO A 55 -8.40 12.21 5.31
N ILE A 56 -7.97 10.93 5.37
CA ILE A 56 -8.38 9.93 4.37
C ILE A 56 -9.70 9.25 4.76
N LEU A 57 -9.71 8.50 5.87
CA LEU A 57 -10.88 7.67 6.19
C LEU A 57 -12.11 8.50 6.58
N ASP A 58 -11.93 9.72 7.11
CA ASP A 58 -13.02 10.65 7.45
C ASP A 58 -13.77 11.16 6.20
N ILE A 59 -13.27 10.93 4.99
CA ILE A 59 -14.00 11.19 3.74
C ILE A 59 -15.23 10.28 3.64
N GLY A 60 -15.17 9.09 4.25
CA GLY A 60 -16.29 8.15 4.32
C GLY A 60 -16.25 7.08 3.23
N PHE A 61 -15.19 6.30 3.17
CA PHE A 61 -15.08 5.12 2.32
C PHE A 61 -15.89 3.94 2.90
N ASP A 62 -16.29 3.01 2.03
CA ASP A 62 -16.97 1.78 2.41
C ASP A 62 -16.00 0.71 2.89
N GLY A 63 -14.73 0.77 2.46
CA GLY A 63 -13.69 -0.16 2.88
C GLY A 63 -12.29 0.28 2.47
N VAL A 64 -11.32 -0.52 2.86
CA VAL A 64 -9.89 -0.31 2.60
C VAL A 64 -9.27 -1.59 2.06
N VAL A 65 -8.51 -1.48 0.98
CA VAL A 65 -7.52 -2.45 0.53
C VAL A 65 -6.15 -1.83 0.81
N ALA A 66 -5.33 -2.46 1.63
CA ALA A 66 -4.06 -1.93 2.10
C ALA A 66 -2.91 -2.94 1.92
N ALA A 67 -1.68 -2.50 2.21
CA ALA A 67 -0.47 -3.31 2.14
C ALA A 67 -0.34 -4.06 0.80
N CYS A 68 -0.51 -3.36 -0.32
CA CYS A 68 -0.44 -3.96 -1.66
C CYS A 68 -1.37 -5.19 -1.79
N GLY A 69 -2.58 -5.13 -1.21
CA GLY A 69 -3.57 -6.20 -1.32
C GLY A 69 -3.45 -7.32 -0.28
N MET A 70 -2.60 -7.18 0.74
CA MET A 70 -2.52 -8.15 1.84
C MET A 70 -3.55 -7.92 2.95
N TYR A 71 -4.24 -6.79 2.94
CA TYR A 71 -5.29 -6.46 3.89
C TYR A 71 -6.51 -5.91 3.18
N ALA A 72 -7.69 -6.28 3.64
CA ALA A 72 -8.92 -5.56 3.32
C ALA A 72 -9.93 -5.59 4.45
N ASP A 73 -10.66 -4.48 4.58
CA ASP A 73 -11.88 -4.37 5.38
C ASP A 73 -13.05 -3.83 4.54
N TYR A 74 -14.25 -4.07 5.00
CA TYR A 74 -15.49 -3.56 4.43
C TYR A 74 -16.47 -3.21 5.54
N GLN A 75 -16.94 -1.97 5.57
CA GLN A 75 -17.86 -1.44 6.60
C GLN A 75 -17.37 -1.73 8.03
N GLY A 76 -16.06 -1.56 8.26
CA GLY A 76 -15.42 -1.79 9.54
C GLY A 76 -15.24 -3.26 9.94
N LYS A 77 -15.59 -4.21 9.06
CA LYS A 77 -15.38 -5.65 9.27
C LYS A 77 -14.16 -6.12 8.48
N LEU A 78 -13.24 -6.78 9.14
CA LEU A 78 -12.10 -7.41 8.49
C LEU A 78 -12.58 -8.47 7.49
N LEU A 79 -12.16 -8.36 6.23
CA LEU A 79 -12.34 -9.39 5.22
C LEU A 79 -11.17 -10.36 5.23
N PHE A 80 -9.94 -9.84 5.22
CA PHE A 80 -8.70 -10.61 5.35
C PHE A 80 -7.54 -9.73 5.80
N ALA A 81 -6.58 -10.34 6.47
CA ALA A 81 -5.28 -9.76 6.78
C ALA A 81 -4.22 -10.86 6.65
N GLU A 82 -3.29 -10.66 5.75
CA GLU A 82 -2.20 -11.60 5.50
C GLU A 82 -0.90 -11.07 6.11
N GLU A 83 -0.11 -11.99 6.63
CA GLU A 83 1.20 -11.71 7.20
C GLU A 83 2.27 -12.47 6.42
N MET A 84 3.47 -11.92 6.40
CA MET A 84 4.62 -12.64 5.86
C MET A 84 4.88 -13.91 6.69
N ARG A 85 5.11 -15.02 6.01
CA ARG A 85 5.49 -16.26 6.69
C ARG A 85 6.86 -16.11 7.35
N GLN A 86 7.03 -16.78 8.48
CA GLN A 86 8.27 -16.70 9.27
C GLN A 86 9.52 -17.05 8.46
N GLU A 87 9.44 -18.08 7.64
CA GLU A 87 10.59 -18.53 6.83
C GLU A 87 11.05 -17.43 5.84
N VAL A 88 10.12 -16.61 5.39
CA VAL A 88 10.40 -15.50 4.45
C VAL A 88 11.07 -14.34 5.18
N LEU A 89 10.66 -14.07 6.42
CA LEU A 89 11.33 -13.10 7.30
C LEU A 89 12.75 -13.57 7.67
N ASP A 90 12.89 -14.84 8.03
CA ASP A 90 14.19 -15.44 8.41
C ASP A 90 15.18 -15.46 7.23
N ASP A 91 14.69 -15.53 5.99
CA ASP A 91 15.53 -15.41 4.78
C ASP A 91 16.02 -13.96 4.55
N ILE A 92 15.16 -12.94 4.74
CA ILE A 92 15.48 -11.57 4.32
C ILE A 92 16.10 -10.70 5.41
N LEU A 93 15.68 -10.83 6.68
CA LEU A 93 16.17 -9.96 7.76
C LEU A 93 17.68 -10.01 7.95
N PRO A 94 18.35 -11.18 7.94
CA PRO A 94 19.80 -11.24 8.05
C PRO A 94 20.53 -10.53 6.90
N VAL A 95 19.92 -10.51 5.71
CA VAL A 95 20.49 -9.79 4.56
C VAL A 95 20.39 -8.29 4.77
N LEU A 96 19.23 -7.78 5.17
CA LEU A 96 19.01 -6.36 5.42
C LEU A 96 19.95 -5.85 6.52
N GLN A 97 20.12 -6.61 7.60
CA GLN A 97 21.04 -6.28 8.69
C GLN A 97 22.49 -6.27 8.24
N ARG A 98 22.97 -7.32 7.55
CA ARG A 98 24.36 -7.43 7.07
C ARG A 98 24.71 -6.35 6.06
N THR A 99 23.76 -5.92 5.26
CA THR A 99 23.94 -4.88 4.25
C THR A 99 23.75 -3.47 4.79
N GLU A 100 23.51 -3.35 6.10
CA GLU A 100 23.21 -2.07 6.77
C GLU A 100 22.03 -1.31 6.12
N THR A 101 21.13 -2.05 5.51
CA THR A 101 19.92 -1.51 4.90
C THR A 101 18.98 -1.04 5.99
N MET A 102 18.57 0.23 5.95
CA MET A 102 17.48 0.70 6.80
C MET A 102 16.18 0.02 6.35
N TYR A 103 15.46 -0.55 7.30
CA TYR A 103 14.17 -1.16 7.02
C TYR A 103 13.15 -0.94 8.12
N ILE A 104 11.90 -0.92 7.72
CA ILE A 104 10.75 -1.02 8.62
C ILE A 104 9.83 -2.14 8.16
N LEU A 105 9.34 -2.92 9.11
CA LEU A 105 8.38 -3.99 8.84
C LEU A 105 6.98 -3.45 9.13
N GLU A 106 6.15 -3.46 8.11
CA GLU A 106 4.83 -2.83 8.17
C GLU A 106 3.74 -3.87 8.37
N GLY A 107 3.05 -3.79 9.51
CA GLY A 107 1.92 -4.65 9.85
C GLY A 107 0.58 -3.94 9.84
N THR A 108 -0.44 -4.65 10.26
CA THR A 108 -1.79 -4.12 10.37
C THR A 108 -1.94 -3.17 11.57
N GLU A 109 -1.25 -3.47 12.67
CA GLU A 109 -1.34 -2.73 13.93
C GLU A 109 -0.04 -1.99 14.27
N TYR A 110 1.12 -2.60 13.98
CA TYR A 110 2.43 -2.04 14.33
C TYR A 110 3.30 -1.86 13.10
N ILE A 111 4.18 -0.85 13.19
CA ILE A 111 5.36 -0.71 12.36
C ILE A 111 6.56 -1.03 13.24
N TYR A 112 7.40 -1.95 12.79
CA TYR A 112 8.60 -2.35 13.51
C TYR A 112 9.83 -1.74 12.85
N TYR A 113 10.76 -1.21 13.64
CA TYR A 113 12.04 -0.70 13.16
C TYR A 113 13.21 -1.43 13.78
N ASP A 114 14.30 -1.60 13.04
CA ASP A 114 15.54 -2.12 13.57
C ASP A 114 16.36 -0.99 14.19
N GLU A 115 16.65 -1.07 15.49
CA GLU A 115 17.44 -0.08 16.24
C GLU A 115 18.85 0.10 15.66
N ASN A 116 19.41 -0.93 15.01
CA ASN A 116 20.76 -0.88 14.45
C ASN A 116 20.82 -0.18 13.08
N THR A 117 19.73 -0.20 12.31
CA THR A 117 19.70 0.33 10.94
C THR A 117 18.88 1.60 10.80
N ILE A 118 18.01 1.92 11.74
CA ILE A 118 17.12 3.09 11.66
C ILE A 118 17.88 4.41 11.52
N GLY A 119 19.07 4.51 12.12
CA GLY A 119 19.95 5.67 12.00
C GLY A 119 20.63 5.82 10.63
N ASN A 120 20.52 4.83 9.75
CA ASN A 120 21.03 4.86 8.36
C ASN A 120 20.00 5.47 7.41
N ALA A 121 18.83 5.91 7.91
CA ALA A 121 17.82 6.56 7.08
C ALA A 121 18.40 7.85 6.46
N ILE A 122 18.25 8.01 5.16
CA ILE A 122 18.70 9.22 4.44
C ILE A 122 17.85 10.42 4.85
N ASP A 123 16.58 10.17 5.19
CA ASP A 123 15.60 11.18 5.54
C ASP A 123 14.99 10.94 6.92
N ASP A 124 15.54 11.55 7.95
CA ASP A 124 14.99 11.50 9.32
C ASP A 124 13.53 11.97 9.39
N TRP A 125 13.12 12.90 8.50
CA TRP A 125 11.76 13.42 8.44
C TRP A 125 10.71 12.32 8.21
N TYR A 126 11.03 11.27 7.43
CA TYR A 126 10.10 10.17 7.16
C TYR A 126 9.82 9.36 8.42
N ILE A 127 10.86 9.04 9.17
CA ILE A 127 10.76 8.31 10.44
C ILE A 127 9.99 9.13 11.48
N ASP A 128 10.26 10.42 11.57
CA ASP A 128 9.54 11.33 12.48
C ASP A 128 8.07 11.50 12.08
N ALA A 129 7.79 11.53 10.78
CA ALA A 129 6.42 11.53 10.28
C ALA A 129 5.66 10.26 10.67
N ILE A 130 6.28 9.08 10.56
CA ILE A 130 5.68 7.82 11.02
C ILE A 130 5.41 7.87 12.52
N ARG A 131 6.39 8.25 13.34
CA ARG A 131 6.25 8.36 14.81
C ARG A 131 5.08 9.27 15.20
N THR A 132 4.94 10.38 14.48
CA THR A 132 3.86 11.35 14.71
C THR A 132 2.50 10.84 14.26
N MET A 133 2.46 10.12 13.14
CA MET A 133 1.22 9.62 12.55
C MET A 133 0.60 8.47 13.36
N ILE A 134 1.43 7.60 13.94
CA ILE A 134 1.00 6.38 14.64
C ILE A 134 1.63 6.27 16.04
N PRO A 135 1.38 7.22 16.96
CA PRO A 135 1.97 7.22 18.28
C PRO A 135 1.66 5.93 19.04
N GLY A 136 2.71 5.28 19.58
CA GLY A 136 2.59 4.01 20.28
C GLY A 136 2.54 2.75 19.40
N HIS A 137 2.47 2.90 18.08
CA HIS A 137 2.45 1.78 17.12
C HIS A 137 3.75 1.64 16.31
N PHE A 138 4.73 2.53 16.54
CA PHE A 138 6.07 2.45 15.98
C PHE A 138 7.03 1.94 17.04
N ILE A 139 7.40 0.66 16.95
CA ILE A 139 8.08 -0.09 18.01
C ILE A 139 9.34 -0.81 17.49
N PRO A 140 10.34 -1.09 18.34
CA PRO A 140 11.48 -1.90 17.94
C PRO A 140 11.09 -3.30 17.49
N VAL A 141 11.84 -3.85 16.53
CA VAL A 141 11.70 -5.26 16.11
C VAL A 141 11.87 -6.16 17.34
N PRO A 142 10.89 -7.06 17.62
CA PRO A 142 11.00 -8.00 18.72
C PRO A 142 12.22 -8.92 18.55
N LYS A 143 12.91 -9.25 19.66
CA LYS A 143 14.01 -10.23 19.64
C LYS A 143 13.56 -11.60 19.17
N ASP A 144 12.33 -11.96 19.46
CA ASP A 144 11.64 -13.18 18.98
C ASP A 144 10.92 -12.84 17.67
N SER A 145 11.50 -13.23 16.54
CA SER A 145 10.94 -12.96 15.21
C SER A 145 9.55 -13.57 15.00
N CYS A 146 9.19 -14.63 15.75
CA CYS A 146 7.85 -15.21 15.72
C CYS A 146 6.74 -14.26 16.22
N LYS A 147 7.11 -13.14 16.82
CA LYS A 147 6.17 -12.08 17.26
C LYS A 147 5.95 -10.98 16.22
N ILE A 148 6.69 -11.01 15.13
CA ILE A 148 6.52 -10.04 14.04
C ILE A 148 5.24 -10.36 13.31
N ARG A 149 4.37 -9.34 13.16
CA ARG A 149 3.13 -9.38 12.41
C ARG A 149 3.19 -8.30 11.32
N ALA A 150 3.87 -8.65 10.24
CA ALA A 150 4.11 -7.71 9.15
C ALA A 150 3.68 -8.28 7.79
N SER A 151 3.15 -7.43 6.94
CA SER A 151 2.71 -7.76 5.58
C SER A 151 3.75 -7.36 4.52
N LYS A 152 4.53 -6.31 4.76
CA LYS A 152 5.54 -5.82 3.80
C LYS A 152 6.71 -5.20 4.54
N VAL A 153 7.78 -4.91 3.77
CA VAL A 153 8.97 -4.21 4.25
C VAL A 153 9.19 -2.98 3.40
N SER A 154 9.33 -1.82 4.01
CA SER A 154 9.90 -0.64 3.36
C SER A 154 11.38 -0.58 3.65
N ILE A 155 12.18 -0.29 2.63
CA ILE A 155 13.65 -0.33 2.68
C ILE A 155 14.26 0.94 2.12
N GLN A 156 15.41 1.28 2.67
CA GLN A 156 16.34 2.23 2.08
C GLN A 156 17.72 1.58 2.01
N VAL A 157 18.13 1.22 0.80
CA VAL A 157 19.30 0.39 0.56
C VAL A 157 20.50 1.27 0.26
N PRO A 158 21.67 1.07 0.92
CA PRO A 158 22.90 1.72 0.47
C PRO A 158 23.18 1.39 -1.02
N PRO A 159 23.47 2.36 -1.91
CA PRO A 159 23.61 2.13 -3.35
C PRO A 159 24.53 0.99 -3.71
N GLN A 160 25.66 0.87 -3.00
CA GLN A 160 26.66 -0.18 -3.20
C GLN A 160 26.18 -1.58 -2.81
N ARG A 161 25.07 -1.70 -2.06
CA ARG A 161 24.46 -2.95 -1.60
C ARG A 161 23.17 -3.31 -2.33
N ALA A 162 22.68 -2.44 -3.20
CA ALA A 162 21.37 -2.61 -3.86
C ALA A 162 21.28 -3.96 -4.60
N HIS A 163 22.33 -4.36 -5.35
CA HIS A 163 22.33 -5.61 -6.06
C HIS A 163 22.18 -6.82 -5.11
N GLU A 164 22.89 -6.84 -3.99
CA GLU A 164 22.83 -7.93 -3.01
C GLU A 164 21.44 -8.08 -2.40
N VAL A 165 20.82 -6.96 -2.00
CA VAL A 165 19.48 -6.95 -1.41
C VAL A 165 18.43 -7.39 -2.44
N ILE A 166 18.52 -6.87 -3.67
CA ILE A 166 17.59 -7.22 -4.76
C ILE A 166 17.68 -8.73 -5.08
N GLU A 167 18.88 -9.28 -5.22
CA GLU A 167 19.03 -10.70 -5.53
C GLU A 167 18.50 -11.59 -4.40
N ALA A 168 18.75 -11.24 -3.15
CA ALA A 168 18.23 -12.00 -2.01
C ALA A 168 16.68 -11.93 -1.94
N ALA A 169 16.11 -10.78 -2.20
CA ALA A 169 14.65 -10.60 -2.14
C ALA A 169 13.92 -11.27 -3.31
N LYS A 170 14.51 -11.38 -4.49
CA LYS A 170 13.87 -11.98 -5.69
C LYS A 170 13.32 -13.40 -5.49
N LYS A 171 13.83 -14.15 -4.52
CA LYS A 171 13.35 -15.51 -4.25
C LYS A 171 11.88 -15.52 -3.84
N ASN A 172 11.51 -14.68 -2.86
CA ASN A 172 10.22 -14.71 -2.18
C ASN A 172 9.39 -13.45 -2.40
N PHE A 173 9.99 -12.38 -2.90
CA PHE A 173 9.39 -11.07 -2.98
C PHE A 173 9.40 -10.49 -4.39
N GLN A 174 8.50 -9.57 -4.62
CA GLN A 174 8.62 -8.52 -5.62
C GLN A 174 9.18 -7.28 -4.94
N ILE A 175 10.00 -6.53 -5.67
CA ILE A 175 10.65 -5.32 -5.18
C ILE A 175 10.18 -4.17 -6.04
N LEU A 176 9.65 -3.14 -5.40
CA LEU A 176 9.25 -1.90 -6.04
C LEU A 176 10.24 -0.83 -5.57
N LEU A 177 11.24 -0.54 -6.39
CA LEU A 177 12.14 0.59 -6.14
C LEU A 177 11.51 1.86 -6.70
N HIS A 178 11.46 2.90 -5.87
CA HIS A 178 10.95 4.21 -6.27
C HIS A 178 12.09 5.10 -6.79
N TYR A 179 12.82 5.75 -5.90
CA TYR A 179 13.99 6.60 -6.20
C TYR A 179 14.96 6.55 -5.02
N ASP A 180 16.21 6.97 -5.24
CA ASP A 180 17.25 7.05 -4.21
C ASP A 180 17.43 5.77 -3.38
N ASN A 181 17.25 4.60 -4.03
CA ASN A 181 17.31 3.28 -3.40
C ASN A 181 16.28 3.05 -2.27
N ILE A 182 15.21 3.83 -2.27
CA ILE A 182 14.04 3.62 -1.44
C ILE A 182 13.08 2.69 -2.18
N GLY A 183 12.54 1.70 -1.48
CA GLY A 183 11.63 0.75 -2.10
C GLY A 183 10.80 -0.03 -1.10
N GLU A 184 9.99 -0.89 -1.66
CA GLU A 184 9.13 -1.80 -0.94
C GLU A 184 9.43 -3.23 -1.34
N ILE A 185 9.48 -4.13 -0.37
CA ILE A 185 9.57 -5.57 -0.54
C ILE A 185 8.22 -6.16 -0.14
N VAL A 186 7.51 -6.73 -1.11
CA VAL A 186 6.18 -7.30 -0.93
C VAL A 186 6.23 -8.78 -1.31
N PRO A 187 5.64 -9.70 -0.55
CA PRO A 187 5.59 -11.11 -0.94
C PRO A 187 5.01 -11.31 -2.33
N LYS A 188 5.57 -12.25 -3.09
CA LYS A 188 5.09 -12.55 -4.45
C LYS A 188 3.63 -12.93 -4.47
N GLY A 189 2.90 -12.46 -5.47
CA GLY A 189 1.48 -12.72 -5.66
C GLY A 189 0.54 -11.70 -5.00
N TYR A 190 1.08 -10.77 -4.22
CA TYR A 190 0.30 -9.69 -3.62
C TYR A 190 0.54 -8.38 -4.35
N THR A 191 -0.53 -7.81 -4.90
CA THR A 191 -0.57 -6.52 -5.57
C THR A 191 -1.89 -5.83 -5.26
N LYS A 192 -2.04 -4.56 -5.59
CA LYS A 192 -3.32 -3.86 -5.47
C LYS A 192 -4.42 -4.61 -6.22
N ALA A 193 -4.13 -5.10 -7.43
CA ALA A 193 -5.07 -5.90 -8.23
C ALA A 193 -5.49 -7.21 -7.55
N SER A 194 -4.54 -7.92 -6.93
CA SER A 194 -4.87 -9.16 -6.21
C SER A 194 -5.80 -8.91 -5.02
N GLY A 195 -5.59 -7.80 -4.31
CA GLY A 195 -6.46 -7.36 -3.22
C GLY A 195 -7.86 -7.00 -3.69
N ILE A 196 -7.98 -6.23 -4.78
CA ILE A 196 -9.26 -5.88 -5.40
C ILE A 196 -10.01 -7.14 -5.84
N ARG A 197 -9.33 -8.07 -6.55
CA ARG A 197 -9.92 -9.35 -6.98
C ARG A 197 -10.53 -10.09 -5.81
N ARG A 198 -9.79 -10.24 -4.71
CA ARG A 198 -10.25 -10.96 -3.52
C ARG A 198 -11.45 -10.27 -2.84
N VAL A 199 -11.44 -8.94 -2.78
CA VAL A 199 -12.60 -8.16 -2.29
C VAL A 199 -13.81 -8.40 -3.19
N CYS A 200 -13.66 -8.35 -4.50
CA CYS A 200 -14.74 -8.61 -5.46
C CYS A 200 -15.33 -10.01 -5.29
N GLU A 201 -14.48 -11.03 -5.17
CA GLU A 201 -14.90 -12.42 -4.92
C GLU A 201 -15.70 -12.55 -3.62
N LEU A 202 -15.25 -11.92 -2.51
CA LEU A 202 -15.92 -11.98 -1.22
C LEU A 202 -17.23 -11.20 -1.17
N LEU A 203 -17.37 -10.13 -1.95
CA LEU A 203 -18.55 -9.27 -1.95
C LEU A 203 -19.49 -9.56 -3.12
N GLY A 204 -19.17 -10.51 -4.02
CA GLY A 204 -19.98 -10.85 -5.20
C GLY A 204 -20.05 -9.70 -6.21
N ILE A 205 -18.92 -8.99 -6.43
CA ILE A 205 -18.80 -7.88 -7.39
C ILE A 205 -18.12 -8.43 -8.65
N ASP A 206 -18.74 -8.25 -9.81
CA ASP A 206 -18.10 -8.61 -11.06
C ASP A 206 -16.93 -7.66 -11.38
N ARG A 207 -15.87 -8.18 -11.98
CA ARG A 207 -14.73 -7.36 -12.43
C ARG A 207 -15.20 -6.22 -13.35
N ALA A 208 -16.16 -6.47 -14.23
CA ALA A 208 -16.70 -5.48 -15.15
C ALA A 208 -17.33 -4.26 -14.44
N ASP A 209 -17.78 -4.44 -13.18
CA ASP A 209 -18.37 -3.39 -12.35
C ASP A 209 -17.34 -2.71 -11.44
N THR A 210 -16.02 -2.90 -11.71
CA THR A 210 -14.96 -2.25 -10.95
C THR A 210 -14.36 -1.07 -11.70
N ILE A 211 -14.03 0.00 -10.96
CA ILE A 211 -13.31 1.16 -11.46
C ILE A 211 -12.08 1.35 -10.56
N ALA A 212 -10.91 1.54 -11.15
CA ALA A 212 -9.68 1.86 -10.42
C ALA A 212 -9.17 3.24 -10.82
N VAL A 213 -8.71 4.02 -9.83
CA VAL A 213 -8.14 5.36 -10.03
C VAL A 213 -6.76 5.41 -9.38
N GLY A 214 -5.72 5.73 -10.15
CA GLY A 214 -4.34 5.70 -9.68
C GLY A 214 -3.40 6.60 -10.49
N ASP A 215 -2.14 6.75 -10.03
CA ASP A 215 -1.18 7.66 -10.67
C ASP A 215 0.24 7.09 -10.81
N SER A 216 0.58 6.03 -10.14
CA SER A 216 1.97 5.58 -10.07
C SER A 216 2.19 4.17 -10.62
N ILE A 217 3.46 3.75 -10.67
CA ILE A 217 3.84 2.45 -11.23
C ILE A 217 3.21 1.27 -10.45
N ASN A 218 2.96 1.43 -9.15
CA ASN A 218 2.32 0.41 -8.33
C ASN A 218 0.80 0.34 -8.51
N ASP A 219 0.21 1.21 -9.37
CA ASP A 219 -1.20 1.20 -9.74
C ASP A 219 -1.45 0.51 -11.07
N VAL A 220 -0.43 0.29 -11.88
CA VAL A 220 -0.55 -0.26 -13.23
C VAL A 220 -1.37 -1.56 -13.24
N ASP A 221 -1.10 -2.44 -12.29
CA ASP A 221 -1.80 -3.72 -12.20
C ASP A 221 -3.28 -3.57 -11.81
N MET A 222 -3.63 -2.65 -10.91
CA MET A 222 -5.04 -2.41 -10.57
C MET A 222 -5.80 -1.67 -11.67
N LEU A 223 -5.14 -0.74 -12.37
CA LEU A 223 -5.73 -0.05 -13.53
C LEU A 223 -6.03 -1.05 -14.65
N GLN A 224 -5.11 -1.97 -14.93
CA GLN A 224 -5.29 -3.01 -15.93
C GLN A 224 -6.33 -4.08 -15.52
N PHE A 225 -6.40 -4.37 -14.23
CA PHE A 225 -7.32 -5.38 -13.71
C PHE A 225 -8.77 -4.91 -13.73
N ALA A 226 -9.04 -3.66 -13.37
CA ALA A 226 -10.39 -3.13 -13.24
C ALA A 226 -11.20 -3.26 -14.55
N GLY A 227 -12.52 -3.17 -14.45
CA GLY A 227 -13.41 -3.03 -15.59
C GLY A 227 -13.21 -1.70 -16.32
N CYS A 228 -12.77 -0.68 -15.57
CA CYS A 228 -12.37 0.64 -16.08
C CYS A 228 -11.20 1.18 -15.27
N GLY A 229 -10.05 1.39 -15.90
CA GLY A 229 -8.87 2.02 -15.32
C GLY A 229 -8.80 3.52 -15.63
N ILE A 230 -8.61 4.36 -14.63
CA ILE A 230 -8.51 5.82 -14.78
C ILE A 230 -7.16 6.28 -14.21
N ALA A 231 -6.30 6.80 -15.07
CA ALA A 231 -5.05 7.43 -14.63
C ALA A 231 -5.26 8.91 -14.31
N MET A 232 -4.63 9.37 -13.25
CA MET A 232 -4.61 10.79 -12.92
C MET A 232 -3.79 11.58 -13.95
N GLY A 233 -4.11 12.85 -14.17
CA GLY A 233 -3.35 13.73 -15.09
C GLY A 233 -1.86 13.85 -14.71
N ASN A 234 -1.53 13.73 -13.43
CA ASN A 234 -0.15 13.66 -12.91
C ASN A 234 0.46 12.25 -12.93
N ALA A 235 -0.22 11.25 -13.48
CA ALA A 235 0.25 9.89 -13.46
C ALA A 235 1.54 9.68 -14.26
N THR A 236 2.27 8.63 -13.89
CA THR A 236 3.43 8.16 -14.66
C THR A 236 3.01 7.66 -16.04
N GLU A 237 3.90 7.72 -17.01
CA GLU A 237 3.58 7.28 -18.38
C GLU A 237 3.08 5.83 -18.43
N PRO A 238 3.70 4.83 -17.73
CA PRO A 238 3.16 3.47 -17.71
C PRO A 238 1.71 3.36 -17.17
N ALA A 239 1.33 4.20 -16.20
CA ALA A 239 -0.03 4.21 -15.69
C ALA A 239 -1.01 4.83 -16.69
N LYS A 240 -0.60 5.89 -17.43
CA LYS A 240 -1.41 6.50 -18.49
C LYS A 240 -1.60 5.60 -19.70
N GLU A 241 -0.53 4.87 -20.10
CA GLU A 241 -0.57 3.96 -21.25
C GLU A 241 -1.54 2.79 -21.07
N ILE A 242 -1.73 2.33 -19.84
CA ILE A 242 -2.59 1.17 -19.54
C ILE A 242 -4.02 1.56 -19.17
N ALA A 243 -4.27 2.81 -18.83
CA ALA A 243 -5.58 3.29 -18.39
C ALA A 243 -6.55 3.48 -19.58
N ASP A 244 -7.85 3.25 -19.34
CA ASP A 244 -8.89 3.54 -20.31
C ASP A 244 -9.13 5.06 -20.45
N TYR A 245 -8.90 5.80 -19.37
CA TYR A 245 -9.07 7.26 -19.34
C TYR A 245 -7.94 7.94 -18.55
N VAL A 246 -7.65 9.19 -18.94
CA VAL A 246 -6.74 10.09 -18.21
C VAL A 246 -7.50 11.36 -17.84
N THR A 247 -7.40 11.80 -16.54
CA THR A 247 -8.12 12.98 -16.02
C THR A 247 -7.45 14.29 -16.41
#